data_1c4489e7c6292527ebb03cdd2bcbf320
#
_entry.id   1c4489e7c6292527ebb03cdd2bcbf320
#
_cell.length_a   1.000
_cell.length_b   1.000
_cell.length_c   1.000
_cell.angle_alpha   90.00
_cell.angle_beta   90.00
_cell.angle_gamma   90.00
#
_symmetry.space_group_name_H-M   'P 1'
#
loop_
_entity.id
_entity.type
_entity.pdbx_description
1 polymer ?
#
loop_
_entity_poly.entity_id
_entity_poly.type
_entity_poly.pdbx_seq_one_letter_code
_entity_poly.pdbx_strand_id
1 'polypeptide(L)'
;DGEQTRDFVYVADVVEANIKAMNHPDLTGIYNISTNTSASVNELVGYFISISGKEIVTNYEAERVGDIRHSRLCNQKAKVDFDFLATVDLVRGLRDTISYFKGK
;
A
#
# COMPACT_ATOMS: atom_id res chain seq x y z
N ASP A 1 -2.70 -7.10 -17.76
CA ASP A 1 -3.93 -6.36 -18.13
C ASP A 1 -4.26 -5.22 -17.14
N GLY A 2 -3.55 -5.13 -16.05
CA GLY A 2 -3.75 -4.09 -15.05
C GLY A 2 -4.87 -4.40 -14.06
N GLU A 3 -5.49 -5.56 -14.14
CA GLU A 3 -6.57 -5.96 -13.22
C GLU A 3 -6.04 -6.70 -11.99
N GLN A 4 -4.75 -6.99 -11.92
CA GLN A 4 -4.16 -7.57 -10.71
C GLN A 4 -4.34 -6.60 -9.54
N THR A 5 -4.60 -7.16 -8.35
CA THR A 5 -4.87 -6.36 -7.16
C THR A 5 -3.78 -6.52 -6.11
N ARG A 6 -3.55 -5.45 -5.37
CA ARG A 6 -2.60 -5.41 -4.26
C ARG A 6 -3.17 -4.58 -3.13
N ASP A 7 -2.69 -4.85 -1.93
CA ASP A 7 -2.94 -3.99 -0.77
C ASP A 7 -1.80 -2.97 -0.71
N PHE A 8 -2.09 -1.73 -1.07
CA PHE A 8 -1.09 -0.66 -1.08
C PHE A 8 -1.09 0.04 0.28
N VAL A 9 -0.03 -0.16 1.04
CA VAL A 9 0.15 0.49 2.34
C VAL A 9 1.14 1.64 2.19
N TYR A 10 0.82 2.79 2.79
CA TYR A 10 1.70 3.95 2.74
C TYR A 10 2.87 3.78 3.70
N VAL A 11 4.04 4.30 3.31
CA VAL A 11 5.28 4.14 4.09
C VAL A 11 5.16 4.67 5.51
N ALA A 12 4.45 5.78 5.73
CA ALA A 12 4.26 6.33 7.07
C ALA A 12 3.52 5.38 7.99
N ASP A 13 2.55 4.61 7.46
CA ASP A 13 1.84 3.60 8.25
C ASP A 13 2.77 2.45 8.64
N VAL A 14 3.69 2.06 7.77
CA VAL A 14 4.69 1.03 8.08
C VAL A 14 5.65 1.53 9.17
N VAL A 15 6.09 2.78 9.07
CA VAL A 15 6.94 3.40 10.11
C VAL A 15 6.23 3.42 11.45
N GLU A 16 4.96 3.80 11.47
CA GLU A 16 4.16 3.83 12.70
C GLU A 16 4.01 2.43 13.30
N ALA A 17 3.83 1.42 12.46
CA ALA A 17 3.78 0.03 12.91
C ALA A 17 5.09 -0.38 13.59
N ASN A 18 6.23 -0.02 13.02
CA ASN A 18 7.53 -0.30 13.60
C ASN A 18 7.70 0.39 14.96
N ILE A 19 7.29 1.65 15.07
CA ILE A 19 7.37 2.39 16.33
C ILE A 19 6.50 1.74 17.41
N LYS A 20 5.27 1.37 17.06
CA LYS A 20 4.36 0.70 17.99
C LYS A 20 4.91 -0.65 18.45
N ALA A 21 5.48 -1.43 17.52
CA ALA A 21 6.09 -2.70 17.87
C ALA A 21 7.28 -2.52 18.82
N MET A 22 8.10 -1.51 18.60
CA MET A 22 9.23 -1.18 19.47
C MET A 22 8.80 -0.82 20.89
N ASN A 23 7.62 -0.25 21.05
CA ASN A 23 7.06 0.11 22.35
C ASN A 23 6.41 -1.08 23.09
N HIS A 24 6.45 -2.27 22.49
CA HIS A 24 5.92 -3.52 23.08
C HIS A 24 7.05 -4.55 23.14
N PRO A 25 7.97 -4.44 24.11
CA PRO A 25 9.22 -5.25 24.14
C PRO A 25 8.98 -6.76 24.27
N ASP A 26 7.82 -7.16 24.77
CA ASP A 26 7.49 -8.59 24.92
C ASP A 26 6.85 -9.17 23.65
N LEU A 27 6.66 -8.35 22.62
CA LEU A 27 6.03 -8.76 21.38
C LEU A 27 7.00 -9.63 20.58
N THR A 28 6.54 -10.81 20.17
CA THR A 28 7.32 -11.72 19.32
C THR A 28 6.43 -12.28 18.22
N GLY A 29 7.04 -12.66 17.09
CA GLY A 29 6.34 -13.29 15.99
C GLY A 29 6.40 -12.50 14.72
N ILE A 30 5.57 -12.91 13.75
CA ILE A 30 5.49 -12.31 12.43
C ILE A 30 4.14 -11.62 12.30
N TYR A 31 4.16 -10.39 11.79
CA TYR A 31 2.96 -9.57 11.63
C TYR A 31 2.86 -9.06 10.21
N ASN A 32 1.67 -9.16 9.64
CA ASN A 32 1.37 -8.55 8.34
C ASN A 32 0.94 -7.10 8.57
N ILE A 33 1.58 -6.17 7.88
CA ILE A 33 1.24 -4.75 7.93
C ILE A 33 0.61 -4.38 6.61
N SER A 34 -0.67 -4.06 6.65
CA SER A 34 -1.48 -3.83 5.46
C SER A 34 -2.66 -2.92 5.80
N THR A 35 -3.46 -2.60 4.79
CA THR A 35 -4.66 -1.76 4.97
C THR A 35 -5.95 -2.58 5.10
N ASN A 36 -5.89 -3.89 4.88
CA ASN A 36 -7.05 -4.78 4.73
C ASN A 36 -7.93 -4.42 3.53
N THR A 37 -7.39 -3.69 2.58
CA THR A 37 -8.09 -3.33 1.35
C THR A 37 -7.28 -3.78 0.15
N SER A 38 -7.88 -3.68 -1.03
CA SER A 38 -7.15 -3.96 -2.27
C SER A 38 -7.57 -2.99 -3.35
N ALA A 39 -6.66 -2.73 -4.28
CA ALA A 39 -6.93 -1.93 -5.47
C ALA A 39 -6.23 -2.58 -6.65
N SER A 40 -6.81 -2.46 -7.84
CA SER A 40 -6.15 -2.93 -9.06
C SER A 40 -5.08 -1.94 -9.50
N VAL A 41 -4.16 -2.42 -10.33
CA VAL A 41 -3.15 -1.55 -10.95
C VAL A 41 -3.83 -0.48 -11.82
N ASN A 42 -4.93 -0.84 -12.52
CA ASN A 42 -5.69 0.13 -13.30
C ASN A 42 -6.27 1.23 -12.42
N GLU A 43 -6.81 0.90 -11.25
CA GLU A 43 -7.30 1.89 -10.30
C GLU A 43 -6.16 2.80 -9.82
N LEU A 44 -5.01 2.22 -9.52
CA LEU A 44 -3.82 2.97 -9.09
C LEU A 44 -3.40 3.98 -10.16
N VAL A 45 -3.34 3.55 -11.43
CA VAL A 45 -3.01 4.43 -12.56
C VAL A 45 -4.04 5.53 -12.71
N GLY A 46 -5.33 5.20 -12.56
CA GLY A 46 -6.41 6.19 -12.62
C GLY A 46 -6.26 7.28 -11.56
N TYR A 47 -5.98 6.91 -10.34
CA TYR A 47 -5.72 7.88 -9.26
C TYR A 47 -4.47 8.72 -9.55
N PHE A 48 -3.43 8.09 -10.07
CA PHE A 48 -2.19 8.79 -10.41
C PHE A 48 -2.44 9.87 -11.47
N ILE A 49 -3.18 9.54 -12.52
CA ILE A 49 -3.54 10.48 -13.59
C ILE A 49 -4.36 11.64 -13.00
N SER A 50 -5.37 11.32 -12.18
CA SER A 50 -6.24 12.32 -11.57
C SER A 50 -5.47 13.30 -10.69
N ILE A 51 -4.53 12.80 -9.88
CA ILE A 51 -3.76 13.63 -8.94
C ILE A 51 -2.71 14.45 -9.67
N SER A 52 -1.98 13.84 -10.62
CA SER A 52 -0.89 14.52 -11.33
C SER A 52 -1.36 15.46 -12.42
N GLY A 53 -2.55 15.26 -12.96
CA GLY A 53 -3.06 16.01 -14.10
C GLY A 53 -2.34 15.76 -15.41
N LYS A 54 -1.50 14.73 -15.47
CA LYS A 54 -0.72 14.42 -16.67
C LYS A 54 -1.36 13.28 -17.43
N GLU A 55 -1.27 13.36 -18.78
CA GLU A 55 -1.63 12.24 -19.63
C GLU A 55 -0.56 11.17 -19.53
N ILE A 56 -0.98 9.93 -19.27
CA ILE A 56 -0.08 8.80 -19.13
C ILE A 56 -0.56 7.70 -20.07
N VAL A 57 0.38 7.21 -20.89
CA VAL A 57 0.13 6.05 -21.74
C VAL A 57 0.47 4.80 -20.96
N THR A 58 -0.49 3.90 -20.82
CA THR A 58 -0.31 2.65 -20.11
C THR A 58 0.02 1.54 -21.10
N ASN A 59 1.16 0.89 -20.91
CA ASN A 59 1.55 -0.27 -21.70
C ASN A 59 1.28 -1.54 -20.92
N TYR A 60 0.44 -2.40 -21.50
CA TYR A 60 0.10 -3.70 -20.90
C TYR A 60 1.00 -4.77 -21.51
N GLU A 61 1.72 -5.46 -20.68
CA GLU A 61 2.63 -6.53 -21.10
C GLU A 61 2.06 -7.88 -20.68
N ALA A 62 2.64 -8.96 -21.23
CA ALA A 62 2.25 -10.30 -20.86
C ALA A 62 2.53 -10.57 -19.38
N GLU A 63 1.71 -11.41 -18.75
CA GLU A 63 1.92 -11.82 -17.36
C GLU A 63 3.28 -12.46 -17.18
N ARG A 64 3.95 -12.11 -16.09
CA ARG A 64 5.16 -12.80 -15.70
C ARG A 64 4.80 -14.15 -15.07
N VAL A 65 5.58 -15.16 -15.39
CA VAL A 65 5.39 -16.48 -14.77
C VAL A 65 5.61 -16.36 -13.27
N GLY A 66 4.63 -16.82 -12.50
CA GLY A 66 4.70 -16.77 -11.04
C GLY A 66 4.11 -15.53 -10.39
N ASP A 67 3.67 -14.54 -11.18
CA ASP A 67 3.01 -13.35 -10.61
C ASP A 67 1.68 -13.73 -9.96
N ILE A 68 1.44 -13.18 -8.78
CA ILE A 68 0.18 -13.35 -8.06
C ILE A 68 -0.83 -12.34 -8.61
N ARG A 69 -1.98 -12.82 -9.08
CA ARG A 69 -2.99 -11.94 -9.65
C ARG A 69 -3.66 -11.08 -8.58
N HIS A 70 -4.03 -11.68 -7.46
CA HIS A 70 -4.66 -10.98 -6.36
C HIS A 70 -3.88 -11.25 -5.08
N SER A 71 -3.43 -10.18 -4.43
CA SER A 71 -2.70 -10.27 -3.17
C SER A 71 -3.26 -9.27 -2.19
N ARG A 72 -3.69 -9.76 -1.04
CA ARG A 72 -4.14 -8.93 0.07
C ARG A 72 -3.77 -9.62 1.37
N LEU A 73 -3.26 -8.84 2.31
CA LEU A 73 -2.87 -9.32 3.62
C LEU A 73 -3.91 -8.91 4.67
N CYS A 74 -4.05 -9.73 5.71
CA CYS A 74 -4.88 -9.37 6.85
C CYS A 74 -4.00 -8.84 7.98
N ASN A 75 -4.31 -7.66 8.50
CA ASN A 75 -3.54 -7.02 9.56
C ASN A 75 -4.14 -7.23 10.96
N GLN A 76 -5.11 -8.13 11.10
CA GLN A 76 -5.86 -8.29 12.34
C GLN A 76 -4.95 -8.62 13.54
N LYS A 77 -3.94 -9.45 13.34
CA LYS A 77 -3.01 -9.81 14.41
C LYS A 77 -2.26 -8.59 14.95
N ALA A 78 -1.79 -7.72 14.05
CA ALA A 78 -1.10 -6.48 14.43
C ALA A 78 -2.04 -5.53 15.16
N LYS A 79 -3.29 -5.44 14.69
CA LYS A 79 -4.30 -4.59 15.33
C LYS A 79 -4.60 -5.05 16.75
N VAL A 80 -4.75 -6.35 16.95
CA VAL A 80 -5.05 -6.91 18.29
C VAL A 80 -3.85 -6.80 19.23
N ASP A 81 -2.66 -7.12 18.73
CA ASP A 81 -1.48 -7.27 19.60
C ASP A 81 -0.79 -5.94 19.92
N PHE A 82 -0.82 -4.96 19.02
CA PHE A 82 -0.18 -3.65 19.30
C PHE A 82 -0.92 -2.45 18.69
N ASP A 83 -2.21 -2.57 18.50
CA ASP A 83 -3.10 -1.49 18.09
C ASP A 83 -2.72 -0.86 16.72
N PHE A 84 -2.16 -1.64 15.80
CA PHE A 84 -1.85 -1.13 14.48
C PHE A 84 -3.14 -0.71 13.76
N LEU A 85 -3.09 0.47 13.14
CA LEU A 85 -4.17 0.99 12.32
C LEU A 85 -3.57 1.72 11.11
N ALA A 86 -3.94 1.30 9.92
CA ALA A 86 -3.59 2.03 8.71
C ALA A 86 -4.47 3.28 8.62
N THR A 87 -3.85 4.45 8.64
CA THR A 87 -4.57 5.73 8.69
C THR A 87 -4.54 6.50 7.38
N VAL A 88 -3.66 6.12 6.45
CA VAL A 88 -3.50 6.82 5.18
C VAL A 88 -4.14 5.99 4.07
N ASP A 89 -5.18 6.53 3.43
CA ASP A 89 -5.80 5.86 2.30
C ASP A 89 -4.94 5.96 1.04
N LEU A 90 -5.31 5.21 0.00
CA LEU A 90 -4.52 5.13 -1.23
C LEU A 90 -4.38 6.49 -1.92
N VAL A 91 -5.46 7.26 -2.02
CA VAL A 91 -5.45 8.56 -2.70
C VAL A 91 -4.53 9.53 -1.98
N ARG A 92 -4.64 9.63 -0.66
CA ARG A 92 -3.79 10.50 0.15
C ARG A 92 -2.32 10.07 0.09
N GLY A 93 -2.07 8.77 0.20
CA GLY A 93 -0.71 8.24 0.11
C GLY A 93 -0.06 8.51 -1.24
N LEU A 94 -0.82 8.35 -2.33
CA LEU A 94 -0.34 8.69 -3.67
C LEU A 94 -0.06 10.18 -3.82
N ARG A 95 -0.94 11.02 -3.30
CA ARG A 95 -0.74 12.48 -3.35
C ARG A 95 0.54 12.88 -2.65
N ASP A 96 0.78 12.36 -1.47
CA ASP A 96 1.99 12.65 -0.70
C ASP A 96 3.25 12.10 -1.38
N THR A 97 3.15 10.91 -1.97
CA THR A 97 4.25 10.30 -2.74
C THR A 97 4.61 11.14 -3.96
N ILE A 98 3.61 11.56 -4.73
CA ILE A 98 3.81 12.39 -5.91
C ILE A 98 4.44 13.74 -5.52
N SER A 99 3.97 14.36 -4.45
CA SER A 99 4.54 15.61 -3.93
C SER A 99 6.01 15.45 -3.57
N TYR A 100 6.37 14.34 -2.93
CA TYR A 100 7.75 14.06 -2.58
C TYR A 100 8.64 14.00 -3.82
N PHE A 101 8.21 13.28 -4.85
CA PHE A 101 9.02 13.14 -6.07
C PHE A 101 9.06 14.41 -6.91
N LYS A 102 8.03 15.24 -6.86
CA LYS A 102 8.05 16.56 -7.53
C LYS A 102 9.03 17.53 -6.89
N GLY A 103 9.31 17.38 -5.62
CA GLY A 103 10.26 18.21 -4.90
C GLY A 103 11.73 17.88 -5.18
N LYS A 104 11.99 16.90 -6.01
CA LYS A 104 13.36 16.47 -6.32
C LYS A 104 13.90 16.96 -7.65
#